data_728530418690a6744442dfb4068a5a7a
#
_entry.id   728530418690a6744442dfb4068a5a7a
#
_cell.length_a   1.000
_cell.length_b   1.000
_cell.length_c   1.000
_cell.angle_alpha   90.00
_cell.angle_beta   90.00
_cell.angle_gamma   90.00
#
_symmetry.space_group_name_H-M   'P 1'
#
loop_
_entity.id
_entity.type
_entity.pdbx_description
1 polymer ?
#
loop_
_entity_poly.entity_id
_entity_poly.type
_entity_poly.pdbx_seq_one_letter_code
_entity_poly.pdbx_strand_id
1 'polypeptide(L)'
;MEEDSIESALTTEDGKPIGNVIRIDEERIRGHLDRIVRSSVEETLNGLLDAEADRLVGANRYERSDQRRDYRSGHYERKLATKAGEVTLKVPKLRGQTLDTAIIERYRRRESSVEEALMEMYLAGVSVRRVEDITEALWGTRVSPSTVSDLNKKIYKRIEEWRNAPIAGVYPYIYLDGIVMKRTWAGEVRNVSLLVAIGVNAEGYRDILGICEGAK
;
A
#
# COMPACT_ATOMS: atom_id res chain seq x y z
N MET A 1 15.64 -8.74 -34.17
CA MET A 1 16.78 -9.65 -33.91
C MET A 1 16.50 -10.67 -32.80
N GLU A 2 15.49 -10.47 -31.94
CA GLU A 2 15.10 -11.48 -30.92
C GLU A 2 14.07 -12.50 -31.42
N GLU A 3 13.24 -12.19 -32.39
CA GLU A 3 12.27 -13.14 -32.96
C GLU A 3 12.93 -14.27 -33.76
N ASP A 4 14.01 -13.98 -34.50
CA ASP A 4 14.76 -15.01 -35.27
C ASP A 4 15.50 -16.02 -34.37
N SER A 5 15.84 -15.64 -33.14
CA SER A 5 16.53 -16.54 -32.19
C SER A 5 15.59 -17.57 -31.55
N ILE A 6 14.28 -17.24 -31.45
CA ILE A 6 13.26 -18.13 -30.85
C ILE A 6 12.81 -19.17 -31.88
N GLU A 7 12.75 -18.79 -33.16
CA GLU A 7 12.33 -19.69 -34.23
C GLU A 7 13.37 -20.81 -34.50
N SER A 8 14.67 -20.53 -34.30
CA SER A 8 15.72 -21.53 -34.44
C SER A 8 15.78 -22.54 -33.30
N ALA A 9 15.24 -22.23 -32.13
CA ALA A 9 15.19 -23.11 -30.96
C ALA A 9 14.00 -24.11 -30.99
N LEU A 10 13.08 -23.94 -31.95
CA LEU A 10 11.85 -24.74 -32.08
C LEU A 10 11.89 -25.81 -33.20
N THR A 11 13.07 -26.03 -33.78
CA THR A 11 13.26 -27.04 -34.80
C THR A 11 14.25 -28.12 -34.33
N THR A 12 14.01 -29.38 -34.68
CA THR A 12 14.96 -30.47 -34.52
C THR A 12 16.14 -30.30 -35.49
N GLU A 13 17.29 -30.97 -35.25
CA GLU A 13 18.45 -30.98 -36.16
C GLU A 13 18.09 -31.34 -37.61
N ASP A 14 16.99 -32.04 -37.85
CA ASP A 14 16.47 -32.39 -39.17
C ASP A 14 15.50 -31.36 -39.77
N GLY A 15 15.39 -30.16 -39.19
CA GLY A 15 14.53 -29.09 -39.71
C GLY A 15 13.01 -29.34 -39.61
N LYS A 16 12.59 -30.36 -38.84
CA LYS A 16 11.17 -30.61 -38.59
C LYS A 16 10.69 -29.80 -37.38
N PRO A 17 9.50 -29.15 -37.46
CA PRO A 17 8.95 -28.47 -36.31
C PRO A 17 8.73 -29.44 -35.14
N ILE A 18 9.24 -29.10 -33.98
CA ILE A 18 8.98 -29.85 -32.74
C ILE A 18 7.47 -29.74 -32.49
N GLY A 19 6.76 -30.89 -32.61
CA GLY A 19 5.31 -30.93 -32.56
C GLY A 19 4.71 -30.27 -31.33
N ASN A 20 3.64 -29.50 -31.55
CA ASN A 20 2.79 -28.85 -30.54
C ASN A 20 3.52 -28.23 -29.33
N VAL A 21 4.36 -27.23 -29.58
CA VAL A 21 4.81 -26.34 -28.52
C VAL A 21 3.59 -25.54 -28.05
N ILE A 22 3.07 -25.87 -26.88
CA ILE A 22 2.01 -25.10 -26.25
C ILE A 22 2.61 -23.74 -25.89
N ARG A 23 2.32 -22.71 -26.67
CA ARG A 23 2.67 -21.33 -26.29
C ARG A 23 1.78 -20.95 -25.13
N ILE A 24 2.40 -20.77 -23.97
CA ILE A 24 1.74 -20.28 -22.76
C ILE A 24 1.63 -18.77 -22.91
N ASP A 25 0.40 -18.27 -23.04
CA ASP A 25 0.11 -16.84 -22.99
C ASP A 25 0.12 -16.39 -21.52
N GLU A 26 1.30 -15.99 -21.05
CA GLU A 26 1.52 -15.58 -19.66
C GLU A 26 0.67 -14.37 -19.25
N GLU A 27 0.45 -13.41 -20.14
CA GLU A 27 -0.38 -12.24 -19.87
C GLU A 27 -1.83 -12.62 -19.66
N ARG A 28 -2.35 -13.54 -20.49
CA ARG A 28 -3.70 -14.04 -20.37
C ARG A 28 -3.91 -14.85 -19.10
N ILE A 29 -2.93 -15.68 -18.72
CA ILE A 29 -2.96 -16.44 -17.46
C ILE A 29 -2.93 -15.49 -16.28
N ARG A 30 -2.01 -14.52 -16.27
CA ARG A 30 -1.89 -13.51 -15.20
C ARG A 30 -3.18 -12.72 -15.05
N GLY A 31 -3.74 -12.18 -16.13
CA GLY A 31 -4.99 -11.42 -16.10
C GLY A 31 -6.20 -12.27 -15.67
N HIS A 32 -6.17 -13.59 -15.88
CA HIS A 32 -7.19 -14.50 -15.39
C HIS A 32 -7.04 -14.75 -13.89
N LEU A 33 -5.83 -15.01 -13.41
CA LEU A 33 -5.52 -15.19 -11.99
C LEU A 33 -5.84 -13.95 -11.18
N ASP A 34 -5.43 -12.76 -11.64
CA ASP A 34 -5.72 -11.49 -10.98
C ASP A 34 -7.24 -11.26 -10.83
N ARG A 35 -8.02 -11.64 -11.82
CA ARG A 35 -9.49 -11.57 -11.77
C ARG A 35 -10.06 -12.52 -10.73
N ILE A 36 -9.61 -13.78 -10.69
CA ILE A 36 -10.08 -14.78 -9.72
C ILE A 36 -9.74 -14.31 -8.30
N VAL A 37 -8.50 -13.90 -8.06
CA VAL A 37 -8.05 -13.43 -6.74
C VAL A 37 -8.87 -12.22 -6.29
N ARG A 38 -9.06 -11.23 -7.17
CA ARG A 38 -9.86 -10.04 -6.87
C ARG A 38 -11.31 -10.38 -6.56
N SER A 39 -11.94 -11.23 -7.38
CA SER A 39 -13.33 -11.67 -7.16
C SER A 39 -13.47 -12.43 -5.84
N SER A 40 -12.53 -13.32 -5.52
CA SER A 40 -12.52 -14.08 -4.26
C SER A 40 -12.37 -13.17 -3.04
N VAL A 41 -11.48 -12.16 -3.10
CA VAL A 41 -11.32 -11.17 -2.03
C VAL A 41 -12.58 -10.33 -1.87
N GLU A 42 -13.18 -9.86 -2.97
CA GLU A 42 -14.41 -9.07 -2.96
C GLU A 42 -15.57 -9.86 -2.35
N GLU A 43 -15.74 -11.11 -2.76
CA GLU A 43 -16.80 -12.00 -2.27
C GLU A 43 -16.63 -12.32 -0.79
N THR A 44 -15.40 -12.61 -0.35
CA THR A 44 -15.08 -12.87 1.04
C THR A 44 -15.37 -11.65 1.92
N LEU A 45 -14.91 -10.47 1.54
CA LEU A 45 -15.14 -9.24 2.31
C LEU A 45 -16.63 -8.89 2.38
N ASN A 46 -17.36 -9.02 1.28
CA ASN A 46 -18.80 -8.79 1.25
C ASN A 46 -19.56 -9.80 2.12
N GLY A 47 -19.15 -11.09 2.10
CA GLY A 47 -19.71 -12.12 2.97
C GLY A 47 -19.48 -11.84 4.46
N LEU A 48 -18.28 -11.37 4.82
CA LEU A 48 -17.98 -10.98 6.19
C LEU A 48 -18.80 -9.77 6.66
N LEU A 49 -18.97 -8.75 5.81
CA LEU A 49 -19.80 -7.58 6.10
C LEU A 49 -21.27 -7.95 6.30
N ASP A 50 -21.78 -8.87 5.48
CA ASP A 50 -23.14 -9.38 5.63
C ASP A 50 -23.31 -10.20 6.91
N ALA A 51 -22.35 -11.07 7.25
CA ALA A 51 -22.38 -11.86 8.48
C ALA A 51 -22.31 -10.98 9.74
N GLU A 52 -21.52 -9.90 9.71
CA GLU A 52 -21.46 -8.93 10.80
C GLU A 52 -22.78 -8.16 10.95
N ALA A 53 -23.39 -7.77 9.84
CA ALA A 53 -24.71 -7.14 9.86
C ALA A 53 -25.80 -8.08 10.39
N ASP A 54 -25.77 -9.39 10.06
CA ASP A 54 -26.70 -10.39 10.60
C ASP A 54 -26.55 -10.52 12.12
N ARG A 55 -25.31 -10.52 12.61
CA ARG A 55 -25.02 -10.55 14.06
C ARG A 55 -25.59 -9.31 14.77
N LEU A 56 -25.40 -8.12 14.22
CA LEU A 56 -25.90 -6.88 14.79
C LEU A 56 -27.43 -6.80 14.75
N VAL A 57 -28.04 -7.26 13.67
CA VAL A 57 -29.51 -7.32 13.52
C VAL A 57 -30.14 -8.39 14.39
N GLY A 58 -29.40 -9.44 14.77
CA GLY A 58 -29.89 -10.59 15.54
C GLY A 58 -30.78 -11.53 14.72
N ALA A 59 -30.71 -11.47 13.38
CA ALA A 59 -31.43 -12.36 12.47
C ALA A 59 -30.81 -12.34 11.09
N ASN A 60 -30.88 -13.49 10.39
CA ASN A 60 -30.45 -13.59 8.99
C ASN A 60 -31.34 -12.79 8.05
N ARG A 61 -30.88 -12.61 6.81
CA ARG A 61 -31.64 -11.96 5.76
C ARG A 61 -32.96 -12.70 5.51
N TYR A 62 -34.08 -11.98 5.56
CA TYR A 62 -35.45 -12.48 5.41
C TYR A 62 -35.95 -13.42 6.55
N GLU A 63 -35.16 -13.70 7.55
CA GLU A 63 -35.61 -14.48 8.71
C GLU A 63 -36.56 -13.66 9.60
N ARG A 64 -37.64 -14.28 10.06
CA ARG A 64 -38.54 -13.72 11.09
C ARG A 64 -38.14 -14.29 12.43
N SER A 65 -37.53 -13.47 13.30
CA SER A 65 -37.06 -13.86 14.61
C SER A 65 -37.47 -12.83 15.65
N ASP A 66 -37.90 -13.29 16.82
CA ASP A 66 -38.21 -12.43 17.97
C ASP A 66 -36.93 -11.77 18.56
N GLN A 67 -35.74 -12.27 18.19
CA GLN A 67 -34.47 -11.70 18.60
C GLN A 67 -33.98 -10.57 17.67
N ARG A 68 -34.74 -10.25 16.64
CA ARG A 68 -34.39 -9.19 15.70
C ARG A 68 -34.39 -7.82 16.39
N ARG A 69 -33.24 -7.15 16.34
CA ARG A 69 -32.99 -5.84 16.97
C ARG A 69 -33.10 -4.68 16.01
N ASP A 70 -32.88 -4.93 14.71
CA ASP A 70 -32.87 -3.89 13.68
C ASP A 70 -33.24 -4.47 12.30
N TYR A 71 -33.38 -3.60 11.31
CA TYR A 71 -33.73 -3.97 9.93
C TYR A 71 -32.71 -3.47 8.96
N ARG A 72 -32.39 -4.27 7.95
CA ARG A 72 -31.56 -3.88 6.83
C ARG A 72 -32.35 -2.96 5.88
N SER A 73 -31.71 -1.89 5.39
CA SER A 73 -32.30 -0.94 4.43
C SER A 73 -31.51 -0.87 3.12
N GLY A 74 -30.96 -2.01 2.68
CA GLY A 74 -30.14 -2.11 1.48
C GLY A 74 -28.64 -2.02 1.76
N HIS A 75 -27.89 -1.65 0.74
CA HIS A 75 -26.43 -1.52 0.78
C HIS A 75 -26.02 -0.20 0.15
N TYR A 76 -24.82 0.26 0.45
CA TYR A 76 -24.14 1.25 -0.36
C TYR A 76 -22.81 0.68 -0.85
N GLU A 77 -22.40 1.10 -2.05
CA GLU A 77 -21.14 0.65 -2.63
C GLU A 77 -19.99 1.57 -2.21
N ARG A 78 -18.85 0.95 -1.96
CA ARG A 78 -17.61 1.62 -1.59
C ARG A 78 -16.44 0.88 -2.20
N LYS A 79 -15.49 1.62 -2.77
CA LYS A 79 -14.26 1.05 -3.31
C LYS A 79 -13.20 0.94 -2.23
N LEU A 80 -12.48 -0.18 -2.23
CA LEU A 80 -11.33 -0.45 -1.37
C LEU A 80 -10.15 -0.91 -2.23
N ALA A 81 -9.02 -0.21 -2.16
CA ALA A 81 -7.78 -0.68 -2.76
C ALA A 81 -7.12 -1.71 -1.85
N THR A 82 -6.93 -2.92 -2.37
CA THR A 82 -6.29 -4.05 -1.70
C THR A 82 -5.04 -4.49 -2.47
N LYS A 83 -4.26 -5.41 -1.91
CA LYS A 83 -3.15 -6.05 -2.63
C LYS A 83 -3.59 -6.79 -3.90
N ALA A 84 -4.84 -7.24 -3.95
CA ALA A 84 -5.42 -7.91 -5.13
C ALA A 84 -5.98 -6.93 -6.18
N GLY A 85 -5.84 -5.62 -5.95
CA GLY A 85 -6.43 -4.56 -6.75
C GLY A 85 -7.63 -3.90 -6.07
N GLU A 86 -8.35 -3.04 -6.82
CA GLU A 86 -9.55 -2.37 -6.32
C GLU A 86 -10.74 -3.34 -6.31
N VAL A 87 -11.39 -3.47 -5.15
CA VAL A 87 -12.61 -4.27 -4.94
C VAL A 87 -13.77 -3.36 -4.55
N THR A 88 -14.99 -3.81 -4.87
CA THR A 88 -16.23 -3.09 -4.53
C THR A 88 -16.90 -3.73 -3.33
N LEU A 89 -16.96 -3.00 -2.23
CA LEU A 89 -17.63 -3.42 -1.01
C LEU A 89 -19.10 -3.00 -1.03
N LYS A 90 -20.00 -3.94 -0.77
CA LYS A 90 -21.44 -3.72 -0.60
C LYS A 90 -21.74 -3.63 0.88
N VAL A 91 -21.55 -2.43 1.46
CA VAL A 91 -21.72 -2.24 2.91
C VAL A 91 -23.20 -2.19 3.27
N PRO A 92 -23.68 -3.09 4.16
CA PRO A 92 -25.08 -3.09 4.57
C PRO A 92 -25.49 -1.81 5.30
N LYS A 93 -26.68 -1.31 5.01
CA LYS A 93 -27.33 -0.20 5.76
C LYS A 93 -28.32 -0.76 6.75
N LEU A 94 -28.24 -0.33 7.99
CA LEU A 94 -29.19 -0.62 9.05
C LEU A 94 -30.09 0.60 9.29
N ARG A 95 -31.32 0.39 9.76
CA ARG A 95 -32.30 1.48 9.96
C ARG A 95 -32.10 2.21 11.27
N GLY A 96 -31.86 1.49 12.35
CA GLY A 96 -31.79 2.03 13.71
C GLY A 96 -30.38 2.40 14.15
N GLN A 97 -29.36 1.87 13.49
CA GLN A 97 -27.95 2.09 13.86
C GLN A 97 -27.03 2.17 12.65
N THR A 98 -25.87 2.77 12.84
CA THR A 98 -24.81 2.74 11.83
C THR A 98 -24.04 1.43 11.95
N LEU A 99 -23.77 0.77 10.82
CA LEU A 99 -22.85 -0.37 10.80
C LEU A 99 -21.44 0.13 11.10
N ASP A 100 -20.97 -0.11 12.31
CA ASP A 100 -19.59 0.13 12.71
C ASP A 100 -18.86 -1.22 12.67
N THR A 101 -18.19 -1.47 11.55
CA THR A 101 -17.59 -2.78 11.26
C THR A 101 -16.17 -2.84 11.77
N ALA A 102 -15.81 -3.95 12.43
CA ALA A 102 -14.45 -4.27 12.84
C ALA A 102 -13.56 -4.73 11.64
N ILE A 103 -14.19 -5.11 10.53
CA ILE A 103 -13.50 -5.66 9.34
C ILE A 103 -12.77 -4.54 8.59
N ILE A 104 -13.40 -3.37 8.46
CA ILE A 104 -12.85 -2.25 7.71
C ILE A 104 -13.17 -0.95 8.45
N GLU A 105 -12.13 -0.24 8.85
CA GLU A 105 -12.30 1.08 9.48
C GLU A 105 -13.19 2.01 8.64
N ARG A 106 -14.05 2.72 9.31
CA ARG A 106 -14.94 3.70 8.69
C ARG A 106 -14.11 4.72 7.89
N TYR A 107 -14.53 4.98 6.65
CA TYR A 107 -13.85 5.88 5.70
C TYR A 107 -12.49 5.42 5.16
N ARG A 108 -11.99 4.26 5.52
CA ARG A 108 -10.76 3.72 4.94
C ARG A 108 -10.97 3.35 3.48
N ARG A 109 -10.14 3.88 2.60
CA ARG A 109 -10.20 3.64 1.14
C ARG A 109 -9.13 2.66 0.65
N ARG A 110 -8.18 2.31 1.52
CA ARG A 110 -7.05 1.42 1.22
C ARG A 110 -6.80 0.47 2.36
N GLU A 111 -6.35 -0.71 2.01
CA GLU A 111 -5.80 -1.66 2.98
C GLU A 111 -4.51 -1.10 3.61
N SER A 112 -4.24 -1.43 4.90
CA SER A 112 -3.04 -0.93 5.60
C SER A 112 -1.76 -1.26 4.88
N SER A 113 -1.65 -2.47 4.37
CA SER A 113 -0.48 -2.94 3.63
C SER A 113 -0.20 -2.15 2.35
N VAL A 114 -1.24 -1.64 1.68
CA VAL A 114 -1.10 -0.75 0.52
C VAL A 114 -0.59 0.61 0.97
N GLU A 115 -1.11 1.16 2.07
CA GLU A 115 -0.61 2.42 2.63
C GLU A 115 0.86 2.31 3.07
N GLU A 116 1.22 1.21 3.73
CA GLU A 116 2.60 0.92 4.16
C GLU A 116 3.54 0.83 2.95
N ALA A 117 3.15 0.09 1.91
CA ALA A 117 3.95 -0.01 0.69
C ALA A 117 4.18 1.35 0.01
N LEU A 118 3.15 2.22 -0.03
CA LEU A 118 3.28 3.58 -0.56
C LEU A 118 4.26 4.43 0.26
N MET A 119 4.20 4.31 1.59
CA MET A 119 5.12 5.00 2.48
C MET A 119 6.56 4.51 2.29
N GLU A 120 6.77 3.21 2.20
CA GLU A 120 8.09 2.62 1.96
C GLU A 120 8.68 3.03 0.60
N MET A 121 7.88 3.02 -0.47
CA MET A 121 8.33 3.51 -1.79
C MET A 121 8.82 4.97 -1.70
N TYR A 122 8.09 5.81 -0.98
CA TYR A 122 8.45 7.20 -0.81
C TYR A 122 9.73 7.36 0.02
N LEU A 123 9.86 6.64 1.13
CA LEU A 123 11.05 6.64 1.98
C LEU A 123 12.29 6.13 1.25
N ALA A 124 12.10 5.15 0.34
CA ALA A 124 13.14 4.66 -0.55
C ALA A 124 13.55 5.66 -1.65
N GLY A 125 12.96 6.86 -1.68
CA GLY A 125 13.29 7.92 -2.63
C GLY A 125 12.59 7.82 -3.99
N VAL A 126 11.56 6.97 -4.10
CA VAL A 126 10.75 6.90 -5.33
C VAL A 126 9.97 8.20 -5.49
N SER A 127 10.11 8.85 -6.63
CA SER A 127 9.35 10.07 -6.90
C SER A 127 7.85 9.82 -6.92
N VAL A 128 7.05 10.80 -6.49
CA VAL A 128 5.59 10.68 -6.42
C VAL A 128 4.95 10.28 -7.75
N ARG A 129 5.49 10.77 -8.87
CA ARG A 129 5.04 10.39 -10.22
C ARG A 129 5.33 8.91 -10.51
N ARG A 130 6.52 8.43 -10.11
CA ARG A 130 6.89 7.04 -10.28
C ARG A 130 6.05 6.09 -9.41
N VAL A 131 5.64 6.54 -8.23
CA VAL A 131 4.70 5.80 -7.36
C VAL A 131 3.37 5.58 -8.07
N GLU A 132 2.86 6.57 -8.81
CA GLU A 132 1.64 6.44 -9.61
C GLU A 132 1.74 5.34 -10.67
N ASP A 133 2.84 5.30 -11.43
CA ASP A 133 3.08 4.26 -12.44
C ASP A 133 3.23 2.87 -11.81
N ILE A 134 3.95 2.77 -10.69
CA ILE A 134 4.15 1.50 -9.97
C ILE A 134 2.82 0.97 -9.43
N THR A 135 1.99 1.83 -8.86
CA THR A 135 0.68 1.42 -8.30
C THR A 135 -0.29 0.98 -9.37
N GLU A 136 -0.24 1.61 -10.55
CA GLU A 136 -1.01 1.17 -11.71
C GLU A 136 -0.57 -0.22 -12.18
N ALA A 137 0.75 -0.44 -12.28
CA ALA A 137 1.29 -1.73 -12.70
C ALA A 137 1.03 -2.87 -11.70
N LEU A 138 1.12 -2.59 -10.38
CA LEU A 138 0.95 -3.61 -9.34
C LEU A 138 -0.50 -3.91 -8.99
N TRP A 139 -1.35 -2.88 -8.93
CA TRP A 139 -2.71 -2.99 -8.39
C TRP A 139 -3.80 -2.57 -9.38
N GLY A 140 -3.42 -2.13 -10.58
CA GLY A 140 -4.34 -1.63 -11.60
C GLY A 140 -5.06 -0.33 -11.21
N THR A 141 -4.54 0.40 -10.22
CA THR A 141 -5.11 1.66 -9.74
C THR A 141 -4.03 2.72 -9.56
N ARG A 142 -4.29 3.94 -10.06
CA ARG A 142 -3.39 5.07 -9.86
C ARG A 142 -3.62 5.72 -8.51
N VAL A 143 -2.55 5.90 -7.75
CA VAL A 143 -2.58 6.66 -6.50
C VAL A 143 -2.16 8.08 -6.78
N SER A 144 -3.06 9.05 -6.52
CA SER A 144 -2.77 10.46 -6.80
C SER A 144 -1.60 11.00 -5.96
N PRO A 145 -0.84 11.98 -6.48
CA PRO A 145 0.24 12.66 -5.76
C PRO A 145 -0.22 13.25 -4.40
N SER A 146 -1.43 13.76 -4.32
CA SER A 146 -2.00 14.27 -3.07
C SER A 146 -2.15 13.19 -2.00
N THR A 147 -2.49 11.97 -2.42
CA THR A 147 -2.57 10.83 -1.49
C THR A 147 -1.21 10.49 -0.87
N VAL A 148 -0.15 10.45 -1.68
CA VAL A 148 1.22 10.21 -1.19
C VAL A 148 1.64 11.34 -0.24
N SER A 149 1.31 12.59 -0.56
CA SER A 149 1.57 13.73 0.31
C SER A 149 0.82 13.65 1.65
N ASP A 150 -0.44 13.16 1.65
CA ASP A 150 -1.19 12.99 2.90
C ASP A 150 -0.67 11.82 3.74
N LEU A 151 -0.20 10.74 3.11
CA LEU A 151 0.48 9.64 3.80
C LEU A 151 1.80 10.11 4.45
N ASN A 152 2.52 11.03 3.80
CA ASN A 152 3.72 11.62 4.38
C ASN A 152 3.46 12.33 5.71
N LYS A 153 2.29 12.95 5.88
CA LYS A 153 1.93 13.56 7.18
C LYS A 153 1.87 12.53 8.30
N LYS A 154 1.46 11.29 8.00
CA LYS A 154 1.49 10.18 8.98
C LYS A 154 2.92 9.79 9.36
N ILE A 155 3.88 9.89 8.41
CA ILE A 155 5.29 9.60 8.66
C ILE A 155 5.91 10.66 9.59
N TYR A 156 5.49 11.91 9.52
CA TYR A 156 6.02 12.97 10.39
C TYR A 156 5.91 12.62 11.86
N LYS A 157 4.82 12.00 12.29
CA LYS A 157 4.67 11.56 13.68
C LYS A 157 5.78 10.59 14.10
N ARG A 158 6.08 9.59 13.26
CA ARG A 158 7.16 8.62 13.50
C ARG A 158 8.54 9.28 13.49
N ILE A 159 8.74 10.24 12.58
CA ILE A 159 9.99 11.01 12.51
C ILE A 159 10.16 11.85 13.78
N GLU A 160 9.12 12.52 14.26
CA GLU A 160 9.16 13.30 15.51
C GLU A 160 9.37 12.40 16.74
N GLU A 161 8.74 11.24 16.81
CA GLU A 161 8.98 10.23 17.83
C GLU A 161 10.45 9.79 17.84
N TRP A 162 11.02 9.50 16.67
CA TRP A 162 12.43 9.15 16.52
C TRP A 162 13.36 10.31 16.90
N ARG A 163 13.07 11.54 16.45
CA ARG A 163 13.88 12.73 16.76
C ARG A 163 13.97 13.04 18.26
N ASN A 164 12.91 12.71 18.99
CA ASN A 164 12.80 12.96 20.43
C ASN A 164 13.12 11.72 21.26
N ALA A 165 13.43 10.58 20.63
CA ALA A 165 13.80 9.38 21.35
C ALA A 165 15.16 9.56 22.05
N PRO A 166 15.32 9.06 23.29
CA PRO A 166 16.61 9.08 23.95
C PRO A 166 17.60 8.21 23.17
N ILE A 167 18.84 8.69 23.07
CA ILE A 167 19.92 7.91 22.45
C ILE A 167 20.18 6.70 23.34
N ALA A 168 19.91 5.50 22.80
CA ALA A 168 20.15 4.24 23.48
C ALA A 168 21.50 3.66 23.04
N GLY A 169 22.36 3.31 23.99
CA GLY A 169 23.65 2.68 23.73
C GLY A 169 24.86 3.58 23.98
N VAL A 170 26.05 2.99 23.77
CA VAL A 170 27.33 3.68 23.94
C VAL A 170 27.95 3.86 22.55
N TYR A 171 28.30 5.09 22.23
CA TYR A 171 28.92 5.48 20.96
C TYR A 171 30.28 6.11 21.22
N PRO A 172 31.38 5.32 21.17
CA PRO A 172 32.74 5.81 21.39
C PRO A 172 33.17 6.93 20.43
N TYR A 173 32.58 6.93 19.22
CA TYR A 173 32.88 7.93 18.21
C TYR A 173 31.59 8.57 17.70
N ILE A 174 31.61 9.89 17.60
CA ILE A 174 30.49 10.69 17.06
C ILE A 174 31.05 11.59 15.96
N TYR A 175 30.41 11.53 14.79
CA TYR A 175 30.68 12.42 13.67
C TYR A 175 29.52 13.41 13.57
N LEU A 176 29.86 14.68 13.41
CA LEU A 176 28.90 15.74 13.13
C LEU A 176 29.20 16.28 11.73
N ASP A 177 28.22 16.26 10.87
CA ASP A 177 28.34 16.72 9.49
C ASP A 177 27.27 17.75 9.16
N GLY A 178 27.67 18.81 8.48
CA GLY A 178 26.80 19.89 8.04
C GLY A 178 26.46 19.76 6.57
N ILE A 179 25.20 19.48 6.25
CA ILE A 179 24.70 19.32 4.88
C ILE A 179 23.90 20.56 4.50
N VAL A 180 24.22 21.20 3.36
CA VAL A 180 23.43 22.30 2.81
C VAL A 180 22.48 21.79 1.74
N MET A 181 21.17 21.94 1.95
CA MET A 181 20.13 21.53 1.01
C MET A 181 19.36 22.74 0.51
N LYS A 182 18.85 22.67 -0.71
CA LYS A 182 17.93 23.67 -1.26
C LYS A 182 16.50 23.28 -0.90
N ARG A 183 15.76 24.21 -0.32
CA ARG A 183 14.33 24.05 -0.01
C ARG A 183 13.52 25.11 -0.74
N THR A 184 12.44 24.70 -1.40
CA THR A 184 11.48 25.63 -1.99
C THR A 184 10.33 25.84 -1.02
N TRP A 185 10.09 27.08 -0.62
CA TRP A 185 9.02 27.50 0.25
C TRP A 185 8.35 28.76 -0.27
N ALA A 186 7.04 28.74 -0.42
CA ALA A 186 6.25 29.88 -0.94
C ALA A 186 6.78 30.47 -2.25
N GLY A 187 7.32 29.61 -3.16
CA GLY A 187 7.88 30.04 -4.44
C GLY A 187 9.33 30.52 -4.39
N GLU A 188 9.94 30.64 -3.21
CA GLU A 188 11.35 31.01 -3.04
C GLU A 188 12.22 29.78 -2.77
N VAL A 189 13.41 29.74 -3.38
CA VAL A 189 14.43 28.73 -3.11
C VAL A 189 15.38 29.25 -2.04
N ARG A 190 15.41 28.59 -0.88
CA ARG A 190 16.32 28.93 0.23
C ARG A 190 17.25 27.75 0.54
N ASN A 191 18.47 28.09 0.92
CA ASN A 191 19.41 27.10 1.45
C ASN A 191 19.04 26.82 2.91
N VAL A 192 18.95 25.55 3.25
CA VAL A 192 18.74 25.06 4.64
C VAL A 192 19.97 24.26 5.02
N SER A 193 20.60 24.62 6.13
CA SER A 193 21.68 23.84 6.72
C SER A 193 21.10 22.77 7.63
N LEU A 194 21.50 21.52 7.44
CA LEU A 194 21.15 20.40 8.31
C LEU A 194 22.41 19.91 9.02
N LEU A 195 22.35 19.79 10.33
CA LEU A 195 23.38 19.13 11.11
C LEU A 195 22.96 17.68 11.35
N VAL A 196 23.80 16.74 10.93
CA VAL A 196 23.59 15.30 11.08
C VAL A 196 24.60 14.76 12.08
N ALA A 197 24.13 14.05 13.11
CA ALA A 197 24.96 13.35 14.08
C ALA A 197 24.94 11.84 13.77
N ILE A 198 26.12 11.26 13.55
CA ILE A 198 26.34 9.84 13.29
C ILE A 198 27.19 9.27 14.42
N GLY A 199 26.69 8.27 15.14
CA GLY A 199 27.43 7.53 16.14
C GLY A 199 28.00 6.23 15.59
N VAL A 200 29.15 5.82 16.07
CA VAL A 200 29.70 4.48 15.84
C VAL A 200 29.65 3.73 17.16
N ASN A 201 28.94 2.61 17.19
CA ASN A 201 28.81 1.78 18.37
C ASN A 201 30.08 0.94 18.63
N ALA A 202 30.11 0.19 19.73
CA ALA A 202 31.26 -0.62 20.12
C ALA A 202 31.58 -1.75 19.12
N GLU A 203 30.58 -2.21 18.36
CA GLU A 203 30.70 -3.23 17.31
C GLU A 203 31.14 -2.66 15.96
N GLY A 204 31.28 -1.32 15.84
CA GLY A 204 31.71 -0.63 14.61
C GLY A 204 30.58 -0.28 13.63
N TYR A 205 29.32 -0.51 13.99
CA TYR A 205 28.19 -0.09 13.17
C TYR A 205 27.90 1.40 13.34
N ARG A 206 27.38 2.01 12.29
CA ARG A 206 27.00 3.43 12.26
C ARG A 206 25.52 3.59 12.38
N ASP A 207 25.10 4.44 13.33
CA ASP A 207 23.71 4.82 13.57
C ASP A 207 23.55 6.34 13.42
N ILE A 208 22.43 6.78 12.83
CA ILE A 208 22.08 8.19 12.80
C ILE A 208 21.47 8.53 14.16
N LEU A 209 22.16 9.33 14.96
CA LEU A 209 21.74 9.72 16.31
C LEU A 209 20.76 10.91 16.31
N GLY A 210 20.85 11.75 15.29
CA GLY A 210 19.95 12.90 15.19
C GLY A 210 20.20 13.73 13.96
N ILE A 211 19.17 14.48 13.58
CA ILE A 211 19.20 15.45 12.48
C ILE A 211 18.46 16.70 12.98
N CYS A 212 19.11 17.85 12.89
CA CYS A 212 18.48 19.13 13.21
C CYS A 212 18.77 20.20 12.14
N GLU A 213 17.88 21.18 12.05
CA GLU A 213 18.14 22.37 11.22
C GLU A 213 19.19 23.22 11.93
N GLY A 214 20.28 23.50 11.25
CA GLY A 214 21.33 24.35 11.75
C GLY A 214 20.89 25.82 11.79
N ALA A 215 21.20 26.50 12.84
CA ALA A 215 21.06 27.95 12.87
C ALA A 215 21.99 28.60 11.82
N LYS A 216 21.51 29.64 11.16
CA LYS A 216 22.35 30.51 10.32
C LYS A 216 23.23 31.36 11.21
#